data_09e4f16c2ca647b5b28fb67fb617d09a
#
_entry.id   09e4f16c2ca647b5b28fb67fb617d09a
#
_cell.length_a   1.000
_cell.length_b   1.000
_cell.length_c   1.000
_cell.angle_alpha   90.00
_cell.angle_beta   90.00
_cell.angle_gamma   90.00
#
_symmetry.space_group_name_H-M   'P 1'
#
loop_
_entity.id
_entity.type
_entity.pdbx_description
1 polymer ?
#
loop_
_entity_poly.entity_id
_entity_poly.type
_entity_poly.pdbx_seq_one_letter_code
_entity_poly.pdbx_strand_id
1 'polypeptide(L)'
;MLKHNFFSSTNFLAFIACLLWATAFVGIKIGLNYQTPIQYAGFRFALSGLFLFIYFGNAQQYWEQVKENWRFLLLMTFVQTVLQYVFFYTGIDMLPASIAALIVGASPLFAAVLSHLFMSNDKMTIRKVLSLLLGLVGVAVISFAKESHESSKTVSLMGVFILLMNGIVAGYSNVLVAKNKSSINPIVLGSSTLFAGGLMLALGSIAVEGITLHQPTLEYWGALLWLASLSAISFAIWYSLLRRAEVKVSELNMWKFVVPVGGAILSWIILPEEKPQLVAIVGMLLIALSIFFQAKKSN
;
A
#
# COMPACT_ATOMS: atom_id res chain seq x y z
N MET A 1 16.75 31.53 2.51
CA MET A 1 16.69 30.40 1.54
C MET A 1 17.03 29.11 2.29
N LEU A 2 16.05 28.40 2.79
CA LEU A 2 16.28 27.07 3.39
C LEU A 2 16.66 26.13 2.24
N LYS A 3 17.88 25.59 2.29
CA LYS A 3 18.30 24.49 1.40
C LYS A 3 17.28 23.36 1.59
N HIS A 4 16.40 23.16 0.62
CA HIS A 4 15.54 21.98 0.56
C HIS A 4 16.48 20.77 0.49
N ASN A 5 16.65 20.08 1.61
CA ASN A 5 17.38 18.81 1.63
C ASN A 5 16.65 17.86 0.69
N PHE A 6 17.33 17.40 -0.35
CA PHE A 6 16.82 16.44 -1.33
C PHE A 6 16.14 15.24 -0.63
N PHE A 7 16.74 14.73 0.44
CA PHE A 7 16.24 13.61 1.24
C PHE A 7 14.92 13.88 1.99
N SER A 8 14.55 15.15 2.22
CA SER A 8 13.26 15.52 2.83
C SER A 8 12.20 15.87 1.79
N SER A 9 12.50 15.78 0.50
CA SER A 9 11.56 16.10 -0.56
C SER A 9 10.40 15.11 -0.60
N THR A 10 9.19 15.57 -0.87
CA THR A 10 7.98 14.74 -0.98
C THR A 10 8.16 13.62 -1.98
N ASN A 11 8.74 13.92 -3.13
CA ASN A 11 8.93 12.94 -4.20
C ASN A 11 9.91 11.83 -3.81
N PHE A 12 11.03 12.18 -3.17
CA PHE A 12 12.01 11.21 -2.71
C PHE A 12 11.42 10.28 -1.65
N LEU A 13 10.73 10.83 -0.65
CA LEU A 13 10.10 10.04 0.40
C LEU A 13 8.97 9.15 -0.13
N ALA A 14 8.16 9.66 -1.07
CA ALA A 14 7.12 8.86 -1.72
C ALA A 14 7.72 7.68 -2.52
N PHE A 15 8.82 7.93 -3.25
CA PHE A 15 9.54 6.90 -3.98
C PHE A 15 10.08 5.82 -3.04
N ILE A 16 10.73 6.21 -1.93
CA ILE A 16 11.25 5.27 -0.91
C ILE A 16 10.12 4.43 -0.31
N ALA A 17 8.99 5.04 0.09
CA ALA A 17 7.85 4.31 0.63
C ALA A 17 7.31 3.27 -0.36
N CYS A 18 7.22 3.63 -1.65
CA CYS A 18 6.76 2.73 -2.71
C CYS A 18 7.77 1.61 -3.01
N LEU A 19 9.08 1.90 -2.98
CA LEU A 19 10.12 0.87 -3.10
C LEU A 19 10.05 -0.14 -1.95
N LEU A 20 9.89 0.33 -0.72
CA LEU A 20 9.69 -0.56 0.42
C LEU A 20 8.49 -1.46 0.22
N TRP A 21 7.34 -0.92 -0.22
CA TRP A 21 6.17 -1.75 -0.53
C TRP A 21 6.41 -2.74 -1.67
N ALA A 22 7.23 -2.39 -2.67
CA ALA A 22 7.60 -3.31 -3.74
C ALA A 22 8.35 -4.55 -3.21
N THR A 23 9.17 -4.40 -2.16
CA THR A 23 9.88 -5.52 -1.54
C THR A 23 8.97 -6.45 -0.72
N ALA A 24 7.73 -6.02 -0.42
CA ALA A 24 6.81 -6.81 0.40
C ALA A 24 6.40 -8.14 -0.25
N PHE A 25 6.34 -8.20 -1.58
CA PHE A 25 5.82 -9.38 -2.28
C PHE A 25 6.58 -10.66 -1.96
N VAL A 26 7.91 -10.60 -1.87
CA VAL A 26 8.75 -11.76 -1.53
C VAL A 26 8.47 -12.24 -0.11
N GLY A 27 8.45 -11.31 0.86
CA GLY A 27 8.17 -11.66 2.25
C GLY A 27 6.76 -12.20 2.46
N ILE A 28 5.77 -11.69 1.71
CA ILE A 28 4.41 -12.22 1.72
C ILE A 28 4.40 -13.67 1.21
N LYS A 29 5.04 -13.92 0.05
CA LYS A 29 5.10 -15.28 -0.54
C LYS A 29 5.72 -16.29 0.44
N ILE A 30 6.80 -15.92 1.13
CA ILE A 30 7.42 -16.78 2.15
C ILE A 30 6.42 -17.05 3.30
N GLY A 31 5.80 -16.03 3.85
CA GLY A 31 4.89 -16.17 5.01
C GLY A 31 3.65 -17.01 4.73
N LEU A 32 3.12 -16.91 3.51
CA LEU A 32 1.93 -17.67 3.09
C LEU A 32 2.16 -19.19 3.00
N ASN A 33 3.39 -19.67 3.02
CA ASN A 33 3.69 -21.09 3.16
C ASN A 33 3.42 -21.62 4.57
N TYR A 34 3.26 -20.73 5.56
CA TYR A 34 3.16 -21.06 6.98
C TYR A 34 1.85 -20.62 7.64
N GLN A 35 1.17 -19.64 7.08
CA GLN A 35 -0.05 -19.07 7.64
C GLN A 35 -1.05 -18.66 6.58
N THR A 36 -2.34 -18.57 6.97
CA THR A 36 -3.38 -17.94 6.14
C THR A 36 -3.11 -16.46 5.91
N PRO A 37 -3.53 -15.90 4.78
CA PRO A 37 -3.22 -14.53 4.39
C PRO A 37 -3.65 -13.48 5.42
N ILE A 38 -4.86 -13.59 5.95
CA ILE A 38 -5.39 -12.59 6.92
C ILE A 38 -4.67 -12.70 8.26
N GLN A 39 -4.38 -13.92 8.73
CA GLN A 39 -3.64 -14.13 9.98
C GLN A 39 -2.22 -13.60 9.90
N TYR A 40 -1.50 -13.89 8.80
CA TYR A 40 -0.16 -13.38 8.57
C TYR A 40 -0.12 -11.85 8.48
N ALA A 41 -1.09 -11.24 7.76
CA ALA A 41 -1.25 -9.80 7.73
C ALA A 41 -1.49 -9.21 9.12
N GLY A 42 -2.31 -9.87 9.93
CA GLY A 42 -2.59 -9.45 11.31
C GLY A 42 -1.34 -9.38 12.17
N PHE A 43 -0.54 -10.44 12.20
CA PHE A 43 0.73 -10.47 12.96
C PHE A 43 1.72 -9.42 12.43
N ARG A 44 1.88 -9.32 11.13
CA ARG A 44 2.74 -8.32 10.50
C ARG A 44 2.37 -6.90 10.92
N PHE A 45 1.09 -6.53 10.83
CA PHE A 45 0.66 -5.18 11.16
C PHE A 45 0.68 -4.89 12.66
N ALA A 46 0.35 -5.86 13.50
CA ALA A 46 0.49 -5.71 14.95
C ALA A 46 1.95 -5.42 15.33
N LEU A 47 2.90 -6.17 14.79
CA LEU A 47 4.33 -5.90 14.98
C LEU A 47 4.76 -4.54 14.41
N SER A 48 4.24 -4.15 13.23
CA SER A 48 4.53 -2.83 12.64
C SER A 48 4.10 -1.69 13.57
N GLY A 49 2.90 -1.79 14.12
CA GLY A 49 2.37 -0.82 15.07
C GLY A 49 3.18 -0.77 16.36
N LEU A 50 3.62 -1.92 16.85
CA LEU A 50 4.49 -2.01 18.04
C LEU A 50 5.86 -1.35 17.78
N PHE A 51 6.48 -1.57 16.61
CA PHE A 51 7.74 -0.93 16.24
C PHE A 51 7.61 0.60 16.20
N LEU A 52 6.52 1.12 15.66
CA LEU A 52 6.27 2.56 15.66
C LEU A 52 6.01 3.12 17.06
N PHE A 53 5.34 2.36 17.93
CA PHE A 53 5.14 2.75 19.33
C PHE A 53 6.47 2.85 20.07
N ILE A 54 7.34 1.85 19.93
CA ILE A 54 8.68 1.84 20.51
C ILE A 54 9.52 3.00 19.97
N TYR A 55 9.46 3.23 18.64
CA TYR A 55 10.18 4.34 18.00
C TYR A 55 9.72 5.72 18.48
N PHE A 56 8.44 5.89 18.80
CA PHE A 56 7.90 7.15 19.31
C PHE A 56 8.50 7.52 20.66
N GLY A 57 8.80 6.55 21.52
CA GLY A 57 9.64 6.67 22.71
C GLY A 57 9.02 7.39 23.90
N ASN A 58 7.88 8.08 23.77
CA ASN A 58 7.19 8.80 24.83
C ASN A 58 5.76 8.26 25.03
N ALA A 59 5.63 7.29 25.93
CA ALA A 59 4.35 6.62 26.17
C ALA A 59 3.26 7.58 26.68
N GLN A 60 3.59 8.56 27.53
CA GLN A 60 2.61 9.51 28.04
C GLN A 60 2.03 10.35 26.89
N GLN A 61 2.89 10.99 26.10
CA GLN A 61 2.48 11.81 24.95
C GLN A 61 1.73 10.97 23.90
N TYR A 62 2.11 9.69 23.73
CA TYR A 62 1.41 8.77 22.86
C TYR A 62 -0.05 8.57 23.29
N TRP A 63 -0.28 8.23 24.55
CA TRP A 63 -1.61 7.98 25.08
C TRP A 63 -2.47 9.23 25.17
N GLU A 64 -1.88 10.40 25.41
CA GLU A 64 -2.58 11.68 25.32
C GLU A 64 -3.15 11.89 23.90
N GLN A 65 -2.33 11.73 22.85
CA GLN A 65 -2.78 11.85 21.47
C GLN A 65 -3.81 10.78 21.08
N VAL A 66 -3.67 9.56 21.56
CA VAL A 66 -4.66 8.48 21.35
C VAL A 66 -6.00 8.86 21.98
N LYS A 67 -6.02 9.34 23.21
CA LYS A 67 -7.24 9.77 23.89
C LYS A 67 -7.93 10.96 23.20
N GLU A 68 -7.16 11.94 22.76
CA GLU A 68 -7.69 13.10 22.04
C GLU A 68 -8.28 12.74 20.66
N ASN A 69 -7.70 11.75 19.99
CA ASN A 69 -8.04 11.42 18.59
C ASN A 69 -8.72 10.04 18.44
N TRP A 70 -9.20 9.41 19.51
CA TRP A 70 -9.65 8.02 19.52
C TRP A 70 -10.71 7.70 18.44
N ARG A 71 -11.64 8.62 18.15
CA ARG A 71 -12.69 8.41 17.15
C ARG A 71 -12.09 8.31 15.74
N PHE A 72 -11.15 9.19 15.43
CA PHE A 72 -10.45 9.17 14.15
C PHE A 72 -9.56 7.94 14.02
N LEU A 73 -8.84 7.59 15.09
CA LEU A 73 -8.01 6.38 15.14
C LEU A 73 -8.85 5.11 14.95
N LEU A 74 -10.01 5.00 15.61
CA LEU A 74 -10.91 3.87 15.44
C LEU A 74 -11.44 3.77 14.01
N LEU A 75 -11.86 4.89 13.42
CA LEU A 75 -12.29 4.95 12.01
C LEU A 75 -11.18 4.49 11.08
N MET A 76 -9.96 5.01 11.25
CA MET A 76 -8.82 4.66 10.42
C MET A 76 -8.38 3.20 10.62
N THR A 77 -8.39 2.69 11.85
CA THR A 77 -8.13 1.28 12.14
C THR A 77 -9.07 0.38 11.34
N PHE A 78 -10.36 0.67 11.39
CA PHE A 78 -11.36 -0.13 10.71
C PHE A 78 -11.28 0.01 9.18
N VAL A 79 -11.26 1.24 8.67
CA VAL A 79 -11.27 1.50 7.22
C VAL A 79 -9.97 1.06 6.57
N GLN A 80 -8.83 1.55 7.09
CA GLN A 80 -7.56 1.36 6.40
C GLN A 80 -6.89 0.03 6.70
N THR A 81 -7.01 -0.51 7.92
CA THR A 81 -6.30 -1.75 8.24
C THR A 81 -7.23 -2.95 8.13
N VAL A 82 -8.40 -2.93 8.78
CA VAL A 82 -9.27 -4.10 8.77
C VAL A 82 -9.97 -4.27 7.42
N LEU A 83 -10.81 -3.31 7.04
CA LEU A 83 -11.67 -3.43 5.86
C LEU A 83 -10.85 -3.50 4.57
N GLN A 84 -9.83 -2.64 4.43
CA GLN A 84 -8.97 -2.62 3.26
C GLN A 84 -8.25 -3.96 3.07
N TYR A 85 -7.66 -4.54 4.13
CA TYR A 85 -6.89 -5.77 3.98
C TYR A 85 -7.75 -7.03 3.91
N VAL A 86 -8.93 -7.04 4.52
CA VAL A 86 -9.92 -8.11 4.28
C VAL A 86 -10.29 -8.12 2.78
N PHE A 87 -10.65 -6.97 2.20
CA PHE A 87 -10.97 -6.89 0.78
C PHE A 87 -9.77 -7.25 -0.11
N PHE A 88 -8.59 -6.78 0.25
CA PHE A 88 -7.36 -7.06 -0.51
C PHE A 88 -7.09 -8.56 -0.60
N TYR A 89 -6.99 -9.24 0.53
CA TYR A 89 -6.64 -10.66 0.56
C TYR A 89 -7.75 -11.55 0.01
N THR A 90 -9.00 -11.28 0.36
CA THR A 90 -10.15 -12.04 -0.20
C THR A 90 -10.23 -11.87 -1.72
N GLY A 91 -10.06 -10.66 -2.22
CA GLY A 91 -10.15 -10.40 -3.65
C GLY A 91 -8.99 -11.01 -4.45
N ILE A 92 -7.77 -10.97 -3.93
CA ILE A 92 -6.59 -11.58 -4.58
C ILE A 92 -6.76 -13.10 -4.66
N ASP A 93 -7.28 -13.74 -3.63
CA ASP A 93 -7.45 -15.19 -3.62
C ASP A 93 -8.47 -15.68 -4.66
N MET A 94 -9.44 -14.85 -5.02
CA MET A 94 -10.50 -15.17 -5.97
C MET A 94 -10.15 -14.91 -7.44
N LEU A 95 -8.95 -14.39 -7.75
CA LEU A 95 -8.59 -13.92 -9.09
C LEU A 95 -7.27 -14.50 -9.58
N PRO A 96 -7.08 -14.59 -10.91
CA PRO A 96 -5.75 -14.74 -11.50
C PRO A 96 -4.83 -13.60 -11.07
N ALA A 97 -3.54 -13.93 -10.83
CA ALA A 97 -2.56 -12.97 -10.30
C ALA A 97 -2.42 -11.70 -11.16
N SER A 98 -2.46 -11.84 -12.50
CA SER A 98 -2.39 -10.72 -13.44
C SER A 98 -3.58 -9.75 -13.33
N ILE A 99 -4.80 -10.29 -13.24
CA ILE A 99 -6.02 -9.49 -13.08
C ILE A 99 -6.03 -8.80 -11.71
N ALA A 100 -5.66 -9.52 -10.65
CA ALA A 100 -5.53 -8.94 -9.31
C ALA A 100 -4.49 -7.81 -9.29
N ALA A 101 -3.30 -8.02 -9.89
CA ALA A 101 -2.25 -7.00 -9.98
C ALA A 101 -2.70 -5.76 -10.77
N LEU A 102 -3.45 -5.95 -11.87
CA LEU A 102 -4.00 -4.85 -12.65
C LEU A 102 -4.97 -3.99 -11.82
N ILE A 103 -5.92 -4.63 -11.13
CA ILE A 103 -6.92 -3.91 -10.32
C ILE A 103 -6.25 -3.19 -9.14
N VAL A 104 -5.33 -3.85 -8.44
CA VAL A 104 -4.57 -3.24 -7.33
C VAL A 104 -3.67 -2.10 -7.84
N GLY A 105 -3.03 -2.30 -8.99
CA GLY A 105 -2.22 -1.29 -9.66
C GLY A 105 -3.00 -0.05 -10.12
N ALA A 106 -4.32 -0.17 -10.28
CA ALA A 106 -5.21 0.96 -10.57
C ALA A 106 -5.53 1.82 -9.32
N SER A 107 -5.00 1.49 -8.14
CA SER A 107 -5.26 2.23 -6.89
C SER A 107 -5.05 3.75 -6.97
N PRO A 108 -4.08 4.32 -7.74
CA PRO A 108 -3.97 5.75 -7.93
C PRO A 108 -5.19 6.40 -8.57
N LEU A 109 -5.91 5.68 -9.44
CA LEU A 109 -7.13 6.18 -10.06
C LEU A 109 -8.24 6.39 -9.02
N PHE A 110 -8.45 5.42 -8.12
CA PHE A 110 -9.43 5.56 -7.03
C PHE A 110 -9.09 6.72 -6.11
N ALA A 111 -7.81 6.86 -5.72
CA ALA A 111 -7.37 8.00 -4.90
C ALA A 111 -7.60 9.34 -5.60
N ALA A 112 -7.36 9.43 -6.90
CA ALA A 112 -7.57 10.67 -7.67
C ALA A 112 -9.05 11.01 -7.84
N VAL A 113 -9.91 10.03 -8.09
CA VAL A 113 -11.37 10.24 -8.16
C VAL A 113 -11.91 10.71 -6.81
N LEU A 114 -11.53 10.02 -5.73
CA LEU A 114 -12.02 10.35 -4.40
C LEU A 114 -11.46 11.70 -3.90
N SER A 115 -10.22 12.03 -4.21
CA SER A 115 -9.70 13.37 -3.90
C SER A 115 -10.43 14.46 -4.68
N HIS A 116 -10.77 14.23 -5.96
CA HIS A 116 -11.58 15.14 -6.76
C HIS A 116 -12.95 15.40 -6.14
N LEU A 117 -13.59 14.36 -5.64
CA LEU A 117 -14.93 14.45 -5.03
C LEU A 117 -14.91 15.14 -3.66
N PHE A 118 -13.94 14.78 -2.82
CA PHE A 118 -13.93 15.15 -1.40
C PHE A 118 -12.96 16.28 -1.03
N MET A 119 -12.06 16.72 -1.93
CA MET A 119 -11.09 17.78 -1.67
C MET A 119 -11.23 18.92 -2.68
N SER A 120 -11.33 20.17 -2.20
CA SER A 120 -11.46 21.35 -3.06
C SER A 120 -10.16 21.70 -3.80
N ASN A 121 -9.02 21.42 -3.17
CA ASN A 121 -7.69 21.77 -3.68
C ASN A 121 -7.03 20.66 -4.53
N ASP A 122 -7.72 19.51 -4.74
CA ASP A 122 -7.18 18.39 -5.50
C ASP A 122 -8.14 17.93 -6.58
N LYS A 123 -8.44 18.83 -7.53
CA LYS A 123 -9.35 18.57 -8.63
C LYS A 123 -8.68 17.78 -9.76
N MET A 124 -9.50 16.95 -10.43
CA MET A 124 -9.09 16.23 -11.62
C MET A 124 -8.85 17.22 -12.77
N THR A 125 -7.71 17.09 -13.42
CA THR A 125 -7.36 17.84 -14.62
C THR A 125 -7.12 16.86 -15.77
N ILE A 126 -7.22 17.32 -17.01
CA ILE A 126 -6.95 16.47 -18.18
C ILE A 126 -5.55 15.83 -18.10
N ARG A 127 -4.58 16.57 -17.61
CA ARG A 127 -3.23 16.08 -17.40
C ARG A 127 -3.18 14.91 -16.41
N LYS A 128 -3.87 15.02 -15.25
CA LYS A 128 -3.97 13.93 -14.27
C LYS A 128 -4.65 12.71 -14.89
N VAL A 129 -5.72 12.91 -15.65
CA VAL A 129 -6.43 11.82 -16.34
C VAL A 129 -5.48 11.10 -17.30
N LEU A 130 -4.80 11.84 -18.18
CA LEU A 130 -3.86 11.24 -19.14
C LEU A 130 -2.70 10.52 -18.44
N SER A 131 -2.13 11.10 -17.38
CA SER A 131 -1.08 10.45 -16.59
C SER A 131 -1.58 9.15 -15.95
N LEU A 132 -2.76 9.17 -15.34
CA LEU A 132 -3.35 7.98 -14.71
C LEU A 132 -3.64 6.87 -15.73
N LEU A 133 -4.20 7.22 -16.89
CA LEU A 133 -4.46 6.26 -17.96
C LEU A 133 -3.16 5.65 -18.49
N LEU A 134 -2.12 6.48 -18.70
CA LEU A 134 -0.82 6.00 -19.15
C LEU A 134 -0.17 5.06 -18.13
N GLY A 135 -0.25 5.39 -16.84
CA GLY A 135 0.23 4.52 -15.76
C GLY A 135 -0.54 3.20 -15.69
N LEU A 136 -1.86 3.25 -15.83
CA LEU A 136 -2.71 2.06 -15.84
C LEU A 136 -2.42 1.14 -17.03
N VAL A 137 -2.21 1.71 -18.22
CA VAL A 137 -1.76 0.93 -19.40
C VAL A 137 -0.41 0.27 -19.13
N GLY A 138 0.54 0.98 -18.51
CA GLY A 138 1.83 0.41 -18.12
C GLY A 138 1.69 -0.76 -17.13
N VAL A 139 0.81 -0.64 -16.12
CA VAL A 139 0.52 -1.74 -15.19
C VAL A 139 -0.13 -2.91 -15.92
N ALA A 140 -1.08 -2.66 -16.83
CA ALA A 140 -1.70 -3.70 -17.63
C ALA A 140 -0.67 -4.48 -18.45
N VAL A 141 0.24 -3.78 -19.14
CA VAL A 141 1.30 -4.39 -19.95
C VAL A 141 2.21 -5.29 -19.06
N ILE A 142 2.62 -4.84 -17.88
CA ILE A 142 3.42 -5.66 -16.94
C ILE A 142 2.63 -6.88 -16.46
N SER A 143 1.36 -6.69 -16.10
CA SER A 143 0.51 -7.75 -15.55
C SER A 143 0.29 -8.89 -16.57
N PHE A 144 0.00 -8.55 -17.82
CA PHE A 144 -0.21 -9.55 -18.87
C PHE A 144 1.08 -10.18 -19.40
N ALA A 145 2.23 -9.50 -19.28
CA ALA A 145 3.52 -10.10 -19.60
C ALA A 145 3.86 -11.33 -18.71
N LYS A 146 3.34 -11.37 -17.49
CA LYS A 146 3.55 -12.49 -16.53
C LYS A 146 2.63 -13.71 -16.76
N GLU A 147 1.58 -13.57 -17.56
CA GLU A 147 0.50 -14.57 -17.64
C GLU A 147 0.84 -15.85 -18.42
N SER A 148 2.00 -15.93 -19.07
CA SER A 148 2.32 -17.01 -19.99
C SER A 148 2.48 -18.41 -19.37
N HIS A 149 2.40 -18.58 -18.03
CA HIS A 149 2.66 -19.88 -17.40
C HIS A 149 1.78 -20.32 -16.22
N GLU A 150 0.81 -19.56 -15.70
CA GLU A 150 0.26 -19.93 -14.37
C GLU A 150 -1.21 -19.64 -14.13
N SER A 151 -2.16 -19.80 -15.00
CA SER A 151 -3.53 -19.62 -14.49
C SER A 151 -4.61 -20.50 -15.08
N SER A 152 -4.97 -21.56 -14.33
CA SER A 152 -6.25 -22.27 -14.48
C SER A 152 -7.43 -21.59 -13.75
N LYS A 153 -7.18 -20.49 -13.02
CA LYS A 153 -8.24 -19.76 -12.29
C LYS A 153 -9.09 -18.93 -13.27
N THR A 154 -10.40 -19.17 -13.25
CA THR A 154 -11.38 -18.35 -13.96
C THR A 154 -11.53 -16.99 -13.27
N VAL A 155 -11.84 -15.94 -14.04
CA VAL A 155 -12.05 -14.59 -13.48
C VAL A 155 -13.37 -14.56 -12.71
N SER A 156 -13.30 -14.45 -11.39
CA SER A 156 -14.46 -14.29 -10.52
C SER A 156 -14.94 -12.82 -10.53
N LEU A 157 -16.17 -12.58 -10.96
CA LEU A 157 -16.78 -11.25 -10.89
C LEU A 157 -16.87 -10.72 -9.46
N MET A 158 -17.10 -11.60 -8.47
CA MET A 158 -17.09 -11.24 -7.06
C MET A 158 -15.69 -10.81 -6.60
N GLY A 159 -14.64 -11.51 -7.03
CA GLY A 159 -13.26 -11.13 -6.76
C GLY A 159 -12.91 -9.76 -7.34
N VAL A 160 -13.33 -9.47 -8.57
CA VAL A 160 -13.19 -8.15 -9.20
C VAL A 160 -13.88 -7.08 -8.36
N PHE A 161 -15.15 -7.30 -8.00
CA PHE A 161 -15.92 -6.35 -7.18
C PHE A 161 -15.24 -6.08 -5.84
N ILE A 162 -14.77 -7.11 -5.14
CA ILE A 162 -14.09 -6.98 -3.85
C ILE A 162 -12.79 -6.17 -3.98
N LEU A 163 -11.97 -6.42 -5.02
CA LEU A 163 -10.75 -5.62 -5.24
C LEU A 163 -11.03 -4.18 -5.67
N LEU A 164 -12.11 -3.92 -6.40
CA LEU A 164 -12.53 -2.54 -6.67
C LEU A 164 -12.93 -1.83 -5.37
N MET A 165 -13.66 -2.51 -4.47
CA MET A 165 -13.98 -1.99 -3.13
C MET A 165 -12.71 -1.71 -2.32
N ASN A 166 -11.71 -2.60 -2.37
CA ASN A 166 -10.41 -2.33 -1.76
C ASN A 166 -9.79 -1.03 -2.29
N GLY A 167 -9.80 -0.80 -3.60
CA GLY A 167 -9.29 0.44 -4.22
C GLY A 167 -10.02 1.69 -3.71
N ILE A 168 -11.35 1.64 -3.62
CA ILE A 168 -12.18 2.72 -3.07
C ILE A 168 -11.82 2.98 -1.60
N VAL A 169 -11.77 1.95 -0.77
CA VAL A 169 -11.43 2.07 0.65
C VAL A 169 -10.03 2.64 0.84
N ALA A 170 -9.05 2.16 0.08
CA ALA A 170 -7.67 2.66 0.11
C ALA A 170 -7.57 4.14 -0.29
N GLY A 171 -8.27 4.54 -1.35
CA GLY A 171 -8.33 5.94 -1.78
C GLY A 171 -9.02 6.83 -0.74
N TYR A 172 -10.14 6.36 -0.19
CA TYR A 172 -10.88 7.09 0.83
C TYR A 172 -10.08 7.28 2.13
N SER A 173 -9.35 6.25 2.58
CA SER A 173 -8.47 6.36 3.74
C SER A 173 -7.39 7.43 3.56
N ASN A 174 -6.79 7.53 2.37
CA ASN A 174 -5.83 8.60 2.06
C ASN A 174 -6.45 9.99 2.13
N VAL A 175 -7.68 10.16 1.63
CA VAL A 175 -8.44 11.42 1.73
C VAL A 175 -8.76 11.74 3.18
N LEU A 176 -9.17 10.77 3.99
CA LEU A 176 -9.44 10.97 5.42
C LEU A 176 -8.20 11.47 6.16
N VAL A 177 -7.03 10.88 5.92
CA VAL A 177 -5.77 11.32 6.54
C VAL A 177 -5.42 12.74 6.11
N ALA A 178 -5.51 13.05 4.81
CA ALA A 178 -5.19 14.36 4.27
C ALA A 178 -6.14 15.47 4.76
N LYS A 179 -7.42 15.15 4.97
CA LYS A 179 -8.44 16.09 5.49
C LYS A 179 -8.39 16.27 7.00
N ASN A 180 -7.80 15.34 7.72
CA ASN A 180 -7.75 15.43 9.17
C ASN A 180 -6.84 16.57 9.62
N LYS A 181 -7.44 17.57 10.25
CA LYS A 181 -6.77 18.77 10.78
C LYS A 181 -6.29 18.61 12.23
N SER A 182 -6.49 17.44 12.85
CA SER A 182 -6.00 17.21 14.21
C SER A 182 -4.48 17.29 14.28
N SER A 183 -3.93 17.58 15.44
CA SER A 183 -2.49 17.67 15.69
C SER A 183 -1.81 16.29 15.85
N ILE A 184 -2.52 15.18 15.59
CA ILE A 184 -1.99 13.83 15.79
C ILE A 184 -0.69 13.61 15.02
N ASN A 185 0.31 13.06 15.69
CA ASN A 185 1.57 12.70 15.06
C ASN A 185 1.37 11.54 14.07
N PRO A 186 1.91 11.61 12.83
CA PRO A 186 1.81 10.53 11.84
C PRO A 186 2.30 9.16 12.36
N ILE A 187 3.29 9.13 13.26
CA ILE A 187 3.80 7.91 13.88
C ILE A 187 2.76 7.33 14.83
N VAL A 188 2.10 8.17 15.66
CA VAL A 188 1.01 7.73 16.56
C VAL A 188 -0.17 7.23 15.74
N LEU A 189 -0.54 7.92 14.65
CA LEU A 189 -1.56 7.46 13.72
C LEU A 189 -1.22 6.09 13.14
N GLY A 190 -0.02 5.93 12.59
CA GLY A 190 0.44 4.66 12.02
C GLY A 190 0.51 3.54 13.06
N SER A 191 1.13 3.81 14.21
CA SER A 191 1.25 2.85 15.30
C SER A 191 -0.13 2.34 15.77
N SER A 192 -1.03 3.25 16.12
CA SER A 192 -2.35 2.90 16.66
C SER A 192 -3.18 2.12 15.65
N THR A 193 -3.24 2.58 14.39
CA THR A 193 -4.07 1.94 13.36
C THR A 193 -3.54 0.58 12.94
N LEU A 194 -2.21 0.43 12.80
CA LEU A 194 -1.58 -0.84 12.44
C LEU A 194 -1.64 -1.83 13.60
N PHE A 195 -1.36 -1.40 14.84
CA PHE A 195 -1.40 -2.28 15.99
C PHE A 195 -2.80 -2.81 16.26
N ALA A 196 -3.77 -1.91 16.45
CA ALA A 196 -5.15 -2.30 16.73
C ALA A 196 -5.78 -3.07 15.57
N GLY A 197 -5.58 -2.61 14.32
CA GLY A 197 -6.09 -3.28 13.13
C GLY A 197 -5.43 -4.63 12.89
N GLY A 198 -4.12 -4.75 13.14
CA GLY A 198 -3.38 -6.01 13.07
C GLY A 198 -3.90 -7.02 14.08
N LEU A 199 -4.15 -6.60 15.33
CA LEU A 199 -4.76 -7.45 16.34
C LEU A 199 -6.18 -7.89 15.94
N MET A 200 -7.01 -6.97 15.41
CA MET A 200 -8.36 -7.30 14.94
C MET A 200 -8.33 -8.32 13.80
N LEU A 201 -7.41 -8.19 12.85
CA LEU A 201 -7.23 -9.16 11.75
C LEU A 201 -6.76 -10.51 12.27
N ALA A 202 -5.74 -10.54 13.13
CA ALA A 202 -5.19 -11.78 13.69
C ALA A 202 -6.23 -12.52 14.53
N LEU A 203 -6.90 -11.83 15.46
CA LEU A 203 -7.91 -12.43 16.32
C LEU A 203 -9.16 -12.84 15.52
N GLY A 204 -9.59 -12.02 14.56
CA GLY A 204 -10.71 -12.34 13.69
C GLY A 204 -10.43 -13.59 12.82
N SER A 205 -9.23 -13.69 12.23
CA SER A 205 -8.82 -14.86 11.47
C SER A 205 -8.72 -16.11 12.34
N ILE A 206 -8.14 -16.02 13.54
CA ILE A 206 -8.07 -17.14 14.49
C ILE A 206 -9.47 -17.63 14.89
N ALA A 207 -10.42 -16.71 15.09
CA ALA A 207 -11.80 -17.07 15.46
C ALA A 207 -12.55 -17.82 14.33
N VAL A 208 -12.22 -17.54 13.06
CA VAL A 208 -12.87 -18.14 11.89
C VAL A 208 -12.12 -19.37 11.36
N GLU A 209 -10.79 -19.30 11.28
CA GLU A 209 -9.93 -20.29 10.61
C GLU A 209 -9.12 -21.14 11.61
N GLY A 210 -9.13 -20.77 12.91
CA GLY A 210 -8.24 -21.37 13.89
C GLY A 210 -6.80 -20.83 13.78
N ILE A 211 -5.88 -21.46 14.52
CA ILE A 211 -4.44 -21.13 14.43
C ILE A 211 -3.83 -21.90 13.29
N THR A 212 -3.35 -21.18 12.28
CA THR A 212 -2.84 -21.78 11.03
C THR A 212 -1.30 -21.76 10.91
N LEU A 213 -0.59 -21.37 11.96
CA LEU A 213 0.87 -21.34 11.95
C LEU A 213 1.46 -22.76 11.97
N HIS A 214 2.11 -23.15 10.87
CA HIS A 214 2.72 -24.46 10.70
C HIS A 214 4.24 -24.38 10.79
N GLN A 215 4.85 -24.96 11.83
CA GLN A 215 6.29 -25.11 12.04
C GLN A 215 7.16 -23.96 11.48
N PRO A 216 7.09 -22.76 12.07
CA PRO A 216 7.75 -21.59 11.54
C PRO A 216 9.27 -21.75 11.56
N THR A 217 9.90 -21.51 10.41
CA THR A 217 11.35 -21.54 10.22
C THR A 217 11.98 -20.17 10.47
N LEU A 218 13.31 -20.11 10.48
CA LEU A 218 14.03 -18.83 10.54
C LEU A 218 13.68 -17.92 9.37
N GLU A 219 13.37 -18.48 8.20
CA GLU A 219 12.92 -17.77 7.00
C GLU A 219 11.57 -17.06 7.23
N TYR A 220 10.63 -17.75 7.86
CA TYR A 220 9.34 -17.16 8.24
C TYR A 220 9.53 -15.94 9.16
N TRP A 221 10.32 -16.10 10.24
CA TRP A 221 10.55 -15.00 11.18
C TRP A 221 11.30 -13.84 10.54
N GLY A 222 12.27 -14.10 9.69
CA GLY A 222 12.98 -13.09 8.90
C GLY A 222 12.02 -12.31 7.99
N ALA A 223 11.16 -13.01 7.24
CA ALA A 223 10.16 -12.41 6.38
C ALA A 223 9.14 -11.58 7.17
N LEU A 224 8.65 -12.08 8.31
CA LEU A 224 7.71 -11.38 9.17
C LEU A 224 8.31 -10.09 9.74
N LEU A 225 9.53 -10.15 10.26
CA LEU A 225 10.24 -8.98 10.80
C LEU A 225 10.54 -7.95 9.71
N TRP A 226 10.96 -8.39 8.52
CA TRP A 226 11.15 -7.52 7.38
C TRP A 226 9.84 -6.81 7.00
N LEU A 227 8.75 -7.56 6.84
CA LEU A 227 7.44 -7.01 6.50
C LEU A 227 6.90 -6.07 7.57
N ALA A 228 7.12 -6.36 8.84
CA ALA A 228 6.73 -5.49 9.93
C ALA A 228 7.51 -4.16 9.88
N SER A 229 8.83 -4.24 9.70
CA SER A 229 9.71 -3.06 9.63
C SER A 229 9.40 -2.18 8.43
N LEU A 230 9.29 -2.77 7.24
CA LEU A 230 8.96 -2.01 6.03
C LEU A 230 7.58 -1.36 6.11
N SER A 231 6.60 -2.05 6.71
CA SER A 231 5.26 -1.48 6.89
C SER A 231 5.28 -0.31 7.87
N ALA A 232 5.97 -0.44 9.00
CA ALA A 232 6.15 0.64 9.97
C ALA A 232 6.74 1.89 9.29
N ILE A 233 7.86 1.73 8.60
CA ILE A 233 8.57 2.84 7.95
C ILE A 233 7.72 3.45 6.83
N SER A 234 7.16 2.62 5.95
CA SER A 234 6.39 3.12 4.80
C SER A 234 5.12 3.85 5.21
N PHE A 235 4.38 3.35 6.19
CA PHE A 235 3.17 4.03 6.67
C PHE A 235 3.48 5.31 7.43
N ALA A 236 4.56 5.34 8.23
CA ALA A 236 5.01 6.57 8.89
C ALA A 236 5.36 7.67 7.86
N ILE A 237 6.12 7.31 6.83
CA ILE A 237 6.44 8.22 5.71
C ILE A 237 5.15 8.65 5.01
N TRP A 238 4.30 7.70 4.62
CA TRP A 238 3.10 7.97 3.82
C TRP A 238 2.11 8.89 4.54
N TYR A 239 1.84 8.65 5.82
CA TYR A 239 0.98 9.51 6.62
C TYR A 239 1.59 10.89 6.82
N SER A 240 2.91 10.98 7.01
CA SER A 240 3.60 12.26 7.09
C SER A 240 3.45 13.06 5.80
N LEU A 241 3.52 12.40 4.63
CA LEU A 241 3.36 13.04 3.33
C LEU A 241 1.91 13.47 3.08
N LEU A 242 0.93 12.63 3.38
CA LEU A 242 -0.50 12.96 3.22
C LEU A 242 -0.93 14.16 4.06
N ARG A 243 -0.21 14.47 5.12
CA ARG A 243 -0.52 15.59 6.03
C ARG A 243 0.19 16.89 5.66
N ARG A 244 1.09 16.88 4.67
CA ARG A 244 1.70 18.12 4.17
C ARG A 244 0.66 18.94 3.42
N ALA A 245 0.55 20.22 3.76
CA ALA A 245 -0.47 21.11 3.19
C ALA A 245 -0.36 21.28 1.67
N GLU A 246 0.86 21.22 1.14
CA GLU A 246 1.16 21.36 -0.29
C GLU A 246 0.94 20.07 -1.08
N VAL A 247 0.74 18.92 -0.41
CA VAL A 247 0.65 17.63 -1.07
C VAL A 247 -0.79 17.35 -1.49
N LYS A 248 -0.97 17.06 -2.78
CA LYS A 248 -2.23 16.57 -3.32
C LYS A 248 -2.28 15.04 -3.27
N VAL A 249 -3.36 14.51 -2.74
CA VAL A 249 -3.56 13.05 -2.58
C VAL A 249 -3.46 12.33 -3.91
N SER A 250 -4.06 12.91 -4.98
CA SER A 250 -3.98 12.35 -6.31
C SER A 250 -2.56 12.24 -6.84
N GLU A 251 -1.75 13.28 -6.67
CA GLU A 251 -0.36 13.33 -7.15
C GLU A 251 0.54 12.40 -6.33
N LEU A 252 0.37 12.36 -5.01
CA LEU A 252 1.12 11.46 -4.14
C LEU A 252 0.83 9.99 -4.49
N ASN A 253 -0.43 9.63 -4.71
CA ASN A 253 -0.79 8.24 -5.01
C ASN A 253 -0.27 7.75 -6.36
N MET A 254 0.07 8.61 -7.32
CA MET A 254 0.70 8.19 -8.58
C MET A 254 2.07 7.50 -8.37
N TRP A 255 2.77 7.83 -7.28
CA TRP A 255 4.02 7.14 -6.93
C TRP A 255 3.83 5.65 -6.70
N LYS A 256 2.61 5.20 -6.34
CA LYS A 256 2.29 3.77 -6.19
C LYS A 256 2.45 2.95 -7.48
N PHE A 257 2.49 3.59 -8.64
CA PHE A 257 2.86 2.91 -9.88
C PHE A 257 4.31 2.37 -9.87
N VAL A 258 5.17 2.87 -9.00
CA VAL A 258 6.52 2.32 -8.78
C VAL A 258 6.46 0.90 -8.18
N VAL A 259 5.41 0.57 -7.43
CA VAL A 259 5.30 -0.72 -6.73
C VAL A 259 5.33 -1.92 -7.69
N PRO A 260 4.51 -2.00 -8.76
CA PRO A 260 4.59 -3.11 -9.70
C PRO A 260 5.93 -3.14 -10.48
N VAL A 261 6.51 -1.97 -10.76
CA VAL A 261 7.85 -1.88 -11.41
C VAL A 261 8.92 -2.48 -10.50
N GLY A 262 8.97 -2.02 -9.25
CA GLY A 262 9.91 -2.53 -8.25
C GLY A 262 9.70 -4.01 -7.97
N GLY A 263 8.45 -4.46 -7.90
CA GLY A 263 8.11 -5.88 -7.72
C GLY A 263 8.60 -6.76 -8.88
N ALA A 264 8.45 -6.30 -10.12
CA ALA A 264 8.94 -7.04 -11.28
C ALA A 264 10.48 -7.11 -11.33
N ILE A 265 11.17 -5.99 -11.05
CA ILE A 265 12.64 -5.96 -11.00
C ILE A 265 13.16 -6.88 -9.91
N LEU A 266 12.56 -6.85 -8.72
CA LEU A 266 12.97 -7.70 -7.61
C LEU A 266 12.71 -9.18 -7.90
N SER A 267 11.61 -9.52 -8.56
CA SER A 267 11.36 -10.90 -8.94
C SER A 267 12.43 -11.43 -9.91
N TRP A 268 12.88 -10.62 -10.88
CA TRP A 268 13.97 -11.01 -11.79
C TRP A 268 15.32 -11.19 -11.10
N ILE A 269 15.56 -10.47 -10.00
CA ILE A 269 16.82 -10.58 -9.24
C ILE A 269 16.79 -11.79 -8.29
N ILE A 270 15.63 -12.06 -7.66
CA ILE A 270 15.54 -13.02 -6.55
C ILE A 270 15.11 -14.40 -7.04
N LEU A 271 14.26 -14.46 -8.09
CA LEU A 271 13.74 -15.72 -8.62
C LEU A 271 14.52 -16.13 -9.88
N PRO A 272 15.34 -17.20 -9.81
CA PRO A 272 16.17 -17.62 -10.96
C PRO A 272 15.37 -18.00 -12.21
N GLU A 273 14.10 -18.35 -12.01
CA GLU A 273 13.18 -18.77 -13.10
C GLU A 273 12.57 -17.59 -13.83
N GLU A 274 12.53 -16.39 -13.21
CA GLU A 274 11.96 -15.19 -13.81
C GLU A 274 13.04 -14.37 -14.55
N LYS A 275 12.84 -14.14 -15.84
CA LYS A 275 13.76 -13.34 -16.68
C LYS A 275 13.11 -12.03 -17.12
N PRO A 276 13.92 -10.97 -17.34
CA PRO A 276 13.43 -9.74 -17.93
C PRO A 276 12.73 -10.00 -19.27
N GLN A 277 11.51 -9.52 -19.40
CA GLN A 277 10.73 -9.61 -20.62
C GLN A 277 10.64 -8.22 -21.28
N LEU A 278 10.84 -8.13 -22.58
CA LEU A 278 10.76 -6.87 -23.33
C LEU A 278 9.41 -6.16 -23.11
N VAL A 279 8.33 -6.93 -23.11
CA VAL A 279 6.96 -6.42 -22.86
C VAL A 279 6.86 -5.76 -21.48
N ALA A 280 7.40 -6.38 -20.43
CA ALA A 280 7.41 -5.80 -19.09
C ALA A 280 8.25 -4.52 -19.03
N ILE A 281 9.40 -4.46 -19.73
CA ILE A 281 10.22 -3.25 -19.82
C ILE A 281 9.44 -2.11 -20.49
N VAL A 282 8.67 -2.38 -21.55
CA VAL A 282 7.80 -1.38 -22.19
C VAL A 282 6.76 -0.85 -21.18
N GLY A 283 6.13 -1.75 -20.41
CA GLY A 283 5.20 -1.34 -19.35
C GLY A 283 5.84 -0.46 -18.27
N MET A 284 7.07 -0.77 -17.85
CA MET A 284 7.84 0.06 -16.91
C MET A 284 8.15 1.45 -17.47
N LEU A 285 8.50 1.56 -18.74
CA LEU A 285 8.74 2.85 -19.42
C LEU A 285 7.45 3.69 -19.47
N LEU A 286 6.30 3.08 -19.76
CA LEU A 286 5.00 3.78 -19.73
C LEU A 286 4.68 4.32 -18.32
N ILE A 287 4.96 3.55 -17.27
CA ILE A 287 4.81 3.99 -15.87
C ILE A 287 5.75 5.16 -15.57
N ALA A 288 7.02 5.07 -15.94
CA ALA A 288 7.99 6.14 -15.74
C ALA A 288 7.56 7.44 -16.45
N LEU A 289 7.09 7.33 -17.69
CA LEU A 289 6.53 8.45 -18.45
C LEU A 289 5.29 9.06 -17.78
N SER A 290 4.39 8.23 -17.23
CA SER A 290 3.21 8.68 -16.48
C SER A 290 3.59 9.57 -15.29
N ILE A 291 4.54 9.08 -14.46
CA ILE A 291 5.01 9.82 -13.28
C ILE A 291 5.73 11.11 -13.71
N PHE A 292 6.61 11.04 -14.71
CA PHE A 292 7.33 12.20 -15.23
C PHE A 292 6.38 13.26 -15.80
N PHE A 293 5.39 12.82 -16.60
CA PHE A 293 4.39 13.70 -17.20
C PHE A 293 3.57 14.43 -16.12
N GLN A 294 3.26 13.77 -15.02
CA GLN A 294 2.60 14.39 -13.87
C GLN A 294 3.51 15.34 -13.10
N ALA A 295 4.78 14.96 -12.88
CA ALA A 295 5.72 15.74 -12.08
C ALA A 295 6.13 17.07 -12.73
N LYS A 296 6.08 17.16 -14.08
CA LYS A 296 6.40 18.38 -14.81
C LYS A 296 5.37 19.47 -14.47
N LYS A 297 5.75 20.48 -13.68
CA LYS A 297 4.87 21.62 -13.35
C LYS A 297 4.27 22.22 -14.63
N SER A 298 2.96 22.48 -14.62
CA SER A 298 2.33 23.35 -15.62
C SER A 298 2.92 24.75 -15.39
N ASN A 299 3.71 25.24 -16.34
CA ASN A 299 4.04 26.66 -16.43
C ASN A 299 2.78 27.45 -16.73
#